data_0ecbd996cb4a9439941d0e66df46a249
#
_entry.id   0ecbd996cb4a9439941d0e66df46a249
#
_cell.length_a   1.000
_cell.length_b   1.000
_cell.length_c   1.000
_cell.angle_alpha   90.00
_cell.angle_beta   90.00
_cell.angle_gamma   90.00
#
_symmetry.space_group_name_H-M   'P 1'
#
loop_
_entity.id
_entity.type
_entity.pdbx_description
1 polymer ?
#
loop_
_entity_poly.entity_id
_entity_poly.type
_entity_poly.pdbx_seq_one_letter_code
_entity_poly.pdbx_strand_id
1 'polypeptide(L)'
;MRNNNGGSSTGILALIAVIAILFGVFGGGLSAVLAVLGGALGLIVLIVAAVMFFAFKGSSEEADQAAQRGQTILSTDEAQTLANARHQVTDIRMLNTRIDDPEIRRRSNEVCDIMDKLLKAMKEDPKKISDGQMFLQYYLPTQKEILTKYERIEESGVAAKDQLAEKVLEHLYNIKTATQKQLGNVFDDAVFDVDAEIELMKQSMREDGLMN
;
A
#
# COMPACT_ATOMS: atom_id res chain seq x y z
N MET A 1 -13.11 29.17 33.30
CA MET A 1 -13.73 29.57 32.01
C MET A 1 -12.81 30.58 31.33
N ARG A 2 -12.10 30.16 30.32
CA ARG A 2 -11.36 31.08 29.43
C ARG A 2 -11.31 30.44 28.04
N ASN A 3 -12.17 30.92 27.17
CA ASN A 3 -12.32 30.53 25.77
C ASN A 3 -11.09 31.03 24.98
N ASN A 4 -10.36 30.13 24.32
CA ASN A 4 -9.34 30.47 23.35
C ASN A 4 -9.81 30.06 21.94
N ASN A 5 -10.65 30.90 21.34
CA ASN A 5 -10.94 30.88 19.90
C ASN A 5 -10.02 31.88 19.19
N GLY A 6 -8.73 31.54 19.05
CA GLY A 6 -7.73 32.44 18.44
C GLY A 6 -7.06 31.91 17.14
N GLY A 7 -7.43 30.74 16.61
CA GLY A 7 -6.70 30.11 15.53
C GLY A 7 -7.19 30.35 14.08
N SER A 8 -8.44 30.74 13.88
CA SER A 8 -9.02 30.84 12.53
C SER A 8 -8.96 32.26 11.92
N SER A 9 -8.87 33.29 12.75
CA SER A 9 -8.86 34.70 12.26
C SER A 9 -7.53 35.11 11.65
N THR A 10 -6.40 34.58 12.13
CA THR A 10 -5.06 34.91 11.64
C THR A 10 -4.80 34.40 10.22
N GLY A 11 -5.32 33.22 9.88
CA GLY A 11 -5.20 32.66 8.53
C GLY A 11 -6.00 33.44 7.48
N ILE A 12 -7.21 33.88 7.86
CA ILE A 12 -8.09 34.67 6.96
C ILE A 12 -7.51 36.07 6.74
N LEU A 13 -6.95 36.71 7.76
CA LEU A 13 -6.31 38.03 7.63
C LEU A 13 -5.03 37.97 6.79
N ALA A 14 -4.24 36.90 6.90
CA ALA A 14 -3.07 36.68 6.06
C ALA A 14 -3.46 36.49 4.58
N LEU A 15 -4.54 35.75 4.31
CA LEU A 15 -5.06 35.56 2.95
C LEU A 15 -5.57 36.84 2.32
N ILE A 16 -6.29 37.68 3.08
CA ILE A 16 -6.79 38.97 2.63
C ILE A 16 -5.62 39.94 2.33
N ALA A 17 -4.56 39.92 3.15
CA ALA A 17 -3.38 40.74 2.93
C ALA A 17 -2.62 40.34 1.65
N VAL A 18 -2.49 39.04 1.36
CA VAL A 18 -1.86 38.55 0.12
C VAL A 18 -2.68 38.92 -1.11
N ILE A 19 -4.01 38.85 -1.05
CA ILE A 19 -4.90 39.26 -2.14
C ILE A 19 -4.82 40.75 -2.38
N ALA A 20 -4.77 41.57 -1.33
CA ALA A 20 -4.65 43.03 -1.44
C ALA A 20 -3.29 43.48 -2.04
N ILE A 21 -2.20 42.75 -1.73
CA ILE A 21 -0.87 43.03 -2.31
C ILE A 21 -0.85 42.66 -3.80
N LEU A 22 -1.46 41.55 -4.20
CA LEU A 22 -1.55 41.12 -5.60
C LEU A 22 -2.41 42.09 -6.44
N PHE A 23 -3.47 42.64 -5.87
CA PHE A 23 -4.30 43.65 -6.56
C PHE A 23 -3.66 45.06 -6.60
N GLY A 24 -2.85 45.40 -5.59
CA GLY A 24 -2.19 46.73 -5.50
C GLY A 24 -1.01 46.92 -6.46
N VAL A 25 -0.35 45.83 -6.87
CA VAL A 25 0.83 45.90 -7.77
C VAL A 25 0.43 45.99 -9.25
N PHE A 26 -0.81 45.62 -9.63
CA PHE A 26 -1.27 45.64 -11.02
C PHE A 26 -2.15 46.86 -11.39
N GLY A 27 -2.29 47.84 -10.51
CA GLY A 27 -3.14 49.03 -10.71
C GLY A 27 -2.51 50.19 -11.48
N GLY A 28 -1.47 49.99 -12.29
CA GLY A 28 -0.79 51.05 -13.05
C GLY A 28 -0.57 50.69 -14.52
N GLY A 29 -1.47 51.11 -15.37
CA GLY A 29 -1.42 51.39 -16.80
C GLY A 29 -0.42 50.62 -17.68
N LEU A 30 -0.89 49.61 -18.41
CA LEU A 30 -0.52 49.35 -19.82
C LEU A 30 -1.51 48.33 -20.45
N SER A 31 -2.23 48.82 -21.47
CA SER A 31 -2.97 48.16 -22.54
C SER A 31 -3.83 46.93 -22.24
N ALA A 32 -5.11 47.04 -22.60
CA ALA A 32 -6.21 46.06 -22.45
C ALA A 32 -5.96 44.64 -23.00
N VAL A 33 -4.91 44.41 -23.78
CA VAL A 33 -4.58 43.12 -24.38
C VAL A 33 -3.82 42.21 -23.40
N LEU A 34 -3.01 42.78 -22.49
CA LEU A 34 -2.29 42.03 -21.44
C LEU A 34 -3.20 41.66 -20.25
N ALA A 35 -4.28 42.43 -20.03
CA ALA A 35 -5.23 42.15 -18.95
C ALA A 35 -6.06 40.87 -19.20
N VAL A 36 -6.37 40.51 -20.44
CA VAL A 36 -7.14 39.32 -20.79
C VAL A 36 -6.30 38.06 -20.66
N LEU A 37 -5.02 38.08 -21.04
CA LEU A 37 -4.10 36.95 -20.88
C LEU A 37 -3.66 36.74 -19.43
N GLY A 38 -3.45 37.82 -18.67
CA GLY A 38 -3.11 37.78 -17.26
C GLY A 38 -4.28 37.26 -16.38
N GLY A 39 -5.52 37.62 -16.73
CA GLY A 39 -6.72 37.20 -16.04
C GLY A 39 -6.99 35.67 -16.18
N ALA A 40 -6.81 35.11 -17.37
CA ALA A 40 -7.01 33.71 -17.62
C ALA A 40 -5.94 32.84 -16.91
N LEU A 41 -4.66 33.25 -16.96
CA LEU A 41 -3.58 32.57 -16.25
C LEU A 41 -3.71 32.68 -14.72
N GLY A 42 -4.12 33.84 -14.22
CA GLY A 42 -4.37 34.07 -12.79
C GLY A 42 -5.54 33.20 -12.27
N LEU A 43 -6.58 33.03 -13.07
CA LEU A 43 -7.72 32.19 -12.71
C LEU A 43 -7.37 30.70 -12.70
N ILE A 44 -6.53 30.25 -13.64
CA ILE A 44 -6.03 28.86 -13.67
C ILE A 44 -5.15 28.59 -12.43
N VAL A 45 -4.25 29.52 -12.06
CA VAL A 45 -3.40 29.37 -10.87
C VAL A 45 -4.24 29.33 -9.59
N LEU A 46 -5.29 30.14 -9.50
CA LEU A 46 -6.20 30.14 -8.36
C LEU A 46 -7.01 28.83 -8.28
N ILE A 47 -7.48 28.31 -9.41
CA ILE A 47 -8.19 27.02 -9.45
C ILE A 47 -7.25 25.88 -9.04
N VAL A 48 -6.03 25.84 -9.57
CA VAL A 48 -5.03 24.84 -9.21
C VAL A 48 -4.64 24.94 -7.73
N ALA A 49 -4.45 26.15 -7.21
CA ALA A 49 -4.17 26.36 -5.79
C ALA A 49 -5.36 25.95 -4.90
N ALA A 50 -6.60 26.22 -5.32
CA ALA A 50 -7.80 25.80 -4.61
C ALA A 50 -7.97 24.28 -4.63
N VAL A 51 -7.74 23.63 -5.77
CA VAL A 51 -7.80 22.16 -5.89
C VAL A 51 -6.71 21.51 -5.04
N MET A 52 -5.47 22.03 -5.07
CA MET A 52 -4.38 21.58 -4.21
C MET A 52 -4.71 21.78 -2.73
N PHE A 53 -5.27 22.93 -2.36
CA PHE A 53 -5.64 23.24 -0.97
C PHE A 53 -6.78 22.34 -0.48
N PHE A 54 -7.80 22.11 -1.31
CA PHE A 54 -8.90 21.18 -0.97
C PHE A 54 -8.45 19.72 -0.94
N ALA A 55 -7.59 19.29 -1.86
CA ALA A 55 -7.03 17.95 -1.85
C ALA A 55 -6.15 17.71 -0.61
N PHE A 56 -5.36 18.71 -0.21
CA PHE A 56 -4.51 18.61 0.99
C PHE A 56 -5.31 18.67 2.29
N LYS A 57 -6.38 19.47 2.35
CA LYS A 57 -7.23 19.59 3.55
C LYS A 57 -8.14 18.39 3.75
N GLY A 58 -8.63 17.76 2.67
CA GLY A 58 -9.43 16.54 2.76
C GLY A 58 -8.67 15.34 3.31
N SER A 59 -7.36 15.24 3.02
CA SER A 59 -6.51 14.14 3.51
C SER A 59 -6.21 14.20 5.01
N SER A 60 -6.20 15.40 5.61
CA SER A 60 -5.87 15.56 7.03
C SER A 60 -7.06 15.31 7.96
N GLU A 61 -8.27 15.63 7.53
CA GLU A 61 -9.47 15.47 8.37
C GLU A 61 -9.96 14.01 8.45
N GLU A 62 -9.77 13.23 7.37
CA GLU A 62 -10.09 11.79 7.38
C GLU A 62 -9.09 10.98 8.20
N ALA A 63 -7.80 11.33 8.18
CA ALA A 63 -6.77 10.69 8.99
C ALA A 63 -6.98 10.93 10.49
N ASP A 64 -7.36 12.14 10.89
CA ASP A 64 -7.62 12.48 12.29
C ASP A 64 -8.90 11.82 12.85
N GLN A 65 -9.94 11.68 12.02
CA GLN A 65 -11.18 11.01 12.45
C GLN A 65 -11.05 9.50 12.60
N ALA A 66 -10.15 8.87 11.84
CA ALA A 66 -9.94 7.44 11.91
C ALA A 66 -8.95 7.04 13.01
N ALA A 67 -7.97 7.87 13.32
CA ALA A 67 -7.13 7.72 14.51
C ALA A 67 -7.99 7.69 15.79
N GLN A 68 -9.11 8.43 15.81
CA GLN A 68 -10.05 8.42 16.91
C GLN A 68 -10.92 7.15 17.01
N ARG A 69 -11.02 6.36 15.93
CA ARG A 69 -11.82 5.12 15.90
C ARG A 69 -11.02 3.84 16.14
N GLY A 70 -9.72 3.93 16.40
CA GLY A 70 -8.86 2.76 16.59
C GLY A 70 -8.71 1.89 15.33
N GLN A 71 -9.16 2.37 14.15
CA GLN A 71 -8.92 1.71 12.87
C GLN A 71 -7.58 2.19 12.32
N THR A 72 -6.64 1.28 12.15
CA THR A 72 -5.39 1.54 11.44
C THR A 72 -5.72 1.82 9.99
N ILE A 73 -5.65 3.10 9.56
CA ILE A 73 -5.86 3.48 8.16
C ILE A 73 -4.55 3.27 7.41
N LEU A 74 -4.64 2.51 6.32
CA LEU A 74 -3.57 2.45 5.32
C LEU A 74 -3.30 3.85 4.78
N SER A 75 -2.04 4.28 4.77
CA SER A 75 -1.65 5.46 3.99
C SER A 75 -1.92 5.21 2.50
N THR A 76 -2.03 6.28 1.72
CA THR A 76 -2.25 6.17 0.27
C THR A 76 -1.16 5.33 -0.41
N ASP A 77 0.10 5.47 0.03
CA ASP A 77 1.24 4.73 -0.52
C ASP A 77 1.19 3.24 -0.15
N GLU A 78 0.80 2.90 1.07
CA GLU A 78 0.62 1.51 1.51
C GLU A 78 -0.53 0.83 0.77
N ALA A 79 -1.66 1.54 0.63
CA ALA A 79 -2.80 1.05 -0.14
C ALA A 79 -2.43 0.78 -1.61
N GLN A 80 -1.68 1.70 -2.23
CA GLN A 80 -1.19 1.55 -3.60
C GLN A 80 -0.20 0.38 -3.72
N THR A 81 0.72 0.22 -2.77
CA THR A 81 1.68 -0.87 -2.73
C THR A 81 0.98 -2.23 -2.67
N LEU A 82 -0.01 -2.38 -1.77
CA LEU A 82 -0.79 -3.61 -1.67
C LEU A 82 -1.66 -3.86 -2.91
N ALA A 83 -2.25 -2.81 -3.51
CA ALA A 83 -3.01 -2.93 -4.73
C ALA A 83 -2.12 -3.42 -5.89
N ASN A 84 -0.94 -2.85 -6.07
CA ASN A 84 0.03 -3.27 -7.08
C ASN A 84 0.46 -4.73 -6.87
N ALA A 85 0.74 -5.14 -5.62
CA ALA A 85 1.10 -6.51 -5.32
C ALA A 85 -0.04 -7.50 -5.66
N ARG A 86 -1.29 -7.17 -5.35
CA ARG A 86 -2.46 -7.98 -5.74
C ARG A 86 -2.61 -8.11 -7.24
N HIS A 87 -2.41 -7.02 -7.98
CA HIS A 87 -2.39 -7.08 -9.45
C HIS A 87 -1.33 -8.04 -9.95
N GLN A 88 -0.12 -8.02 -9.39
CA GLN A 88 0.95 -8.93 -9.78
C GLN A 88 0.60 -10.40 -9.49
N VAL A 89 0.00 -10.70 -8.33
CA VAL A 89 -0.47 -12.07 -8.02
C VAL A 89 -1.53 -12.53 -9.03
N THR A 90 -2.47 -11.64 -9.39
CA THR A 90 -3.47 -11.91 -10.42
C THR A 90 -2.85 -12.17 -11.79
N ASP A 91 -1.85 -11.37 -12.17
CA ASP A 91 -1.10 -11.55 -13.43
C ASP A 91 -0.37 -12.90 -13.47
N ILE A 92 0.25 -13.31 -12.33
CA ILE A 92 0.88 -14.63 -12.21
C ILE A 92 -0.15 -15.75 -12.39
N ARG A 93 -1.34 -15.63 -11.78
CA ARG A 93 -2.41 -16.63 -11.97
C ARG A 93 -2.87 -16.72 -13.42
N MET A 94 -3.00 -15.58 -14.10
CA MET A 94 -3.34 -15.58 -15.55
C MET A 94 -2.21 -16.19 -16.38
N LEU A 95 -0.95 -15.89 -16.05
CA LEU A 95 0.22 -16.49 -16.69
C LEU A 95 0.24 -18.01 -16.50
N ASN A 96 -0.07 -18.50 -15.29
CA ASN A 96 -0.14 -19.93 -14.99
C ASN A 96 -1.15 -20.67 -15.88
N THR A 97 -2.20 -20.02 -16.38
CA THR A 97 -3.15 -20.67 -17.31
C THR A 97 -2.56 -20.99 -18.66
N ARG A 98 -1.46 -20.31 -19.04
CA ARG A 98 -0.76 -20.51 -20.33
C ARG A 98 0.43 -21.47 -20.23
N ILE A 99 0.94 -21.73 -19.03
CA ILE A 99 2.03 -22.71 -18.80
C ILE A 99 1.48 -24.11 -19.00
N ASP A 100 2.10 -24.88 -19.90
CA ASP A 100 1.69 -26.26 -20.22
C ASP A 100 2.08 -27.24 -19.12
N ASP A 101 3.26 -27.05 -18.49
CA ASP A 101 3.73 -27.93 -17.42
C ASP A 101 2.78 -27.93 -16.21
N PRO A 102 2.11 -29.06 -15.92
CA PRO A 102 1.09 -29.11 -14.86
C PRO A 102 1.68 -28.96 -13.45
N GLU A 103 2.93 -29.38 -13.25
CA GLU A 103 3.57 -29.30 -11.93
C GLU A 103 4.01 -27.89 -11.62
N ILE A 104 4.61 -27.17 -12.60
CA ILE A 104 4.96 -25.76 -12.46
C ILE A 104 3.70 -24.94 -12.21
N ARG A 105 2.64 -25.15 -12.99
CA ARG A 105 1.35 -24.48 -12.82
C ARG A 105 0.77 -24.71 -11.42
N ARG A 106 0.76 -25.94 -10.93
CA ARG A 106 0.25 -26.29 -9.61
C ARG A 106 1.05 -25.61 -8.50
N ARG A 107 2.39 -25.71 -8.52
CA ARG A 107 3.26 -25.12 -7.51
C ARG A 107 3.20 -23.59 -7.53
N SER A 108 3.15 -22.99 -8.69
CA SER A 108 3.01 -21.54 -8.82
C SER A 108 1.68 -21.05 -8.25
N ASN A 109 0.58 -21.78 -8.45
CA ASN A 109 -0.71 -21.44 -7.82
C ASN A 109 -0.68 -21.58 -6.29
N GLU A 110 -0.02 -22.62 -5.76
CA GLU A 110 0.19 -22.75 -4.31
C GLU A 110 0.96 -21.55 -3.72
N VAL A 111 1.98 -21.05 -4.44
CA VAL A 111 2.69 -19.83 -4.04
C VAL A 111 1.75 -18.62 -4.05
N CYS A 112 0.94 -18.46 -5.09
CA CYS A 112 -0.05 -17.38 -5.16
C CYS A 112 -1.06 -17.43 -3.98
N ASP A 113 -1.48 -18.63 -3.55
CA ASP A 113 -2.41 -18.78 -2.41
C ASP A 113 -1.79 -18.30 -1.09
N ILE A 114 -0.49 -18.52 -0.90
CA ILE A 114 0.23 -18.04 0.28
C ILE A 114 0.45 -16.52 0.19
N MET A 115 0.77 -16.01 -1.01
CA MET A 115 0.89 -14.57 -1.28
C MET A 115 -0.40 -13.82 -0.98
N ASP A 116 -1.56 -14.36 -1.39
CA ASP A 116 -2.86 -13.74 -1.09
C ASP A 116 -3.11 -13.67 0.43
N LYS A 117 -2.76 -14.72 1.19
CA LYS A 117 -2.85 -14.71 2.66
C LYS A 117 -1.94 -13.65 3.27
N LEU A 118 -0.69 -13.54 2.78
CA LEU A 118 0.27 -12.55 3.24
C LEU A 118 -0.23 -11.12 2.97
N LEU A 119 -0.72 -10.84 1.76
CA LEU A 119 -1.28 -9.54 1.40
C LEU A 119 -2.54 -9.18 2.20
N LYS A 120 -3.34 -10.20 2.55
CA LYS A 120 -4.50 -10.02 3.43
C LYS A 120 -4.06 -9.62 4.83
N ALA A 121 -3.10 -10.34 5.41
CA ALA A 121 -2.58 -10.05 6.74
C ALA A 121 -1.93 -8.65 6.83
N MET A 122 -1.15 -8.26 5.81
CA MET A 122 -0.59 -6.90 5.72
C MET A 122 -1.66 -5.81 5.59
N LYS A 123 -2.80 -6.10 4.97
CA LYS A 123 -3.93 -5.16 4.91
C LYS A 123 -4.60 -5.00 6.27
N GLU A 124 -4.69 -6.06 7.05
CA GLU A 124 -5.28 -6.06 8.40
C GLU A 124 -4.36 -5.37 9.43
N ASP A 125 -3.04 -5.52 9.27
CA ASP A 125 -2.02 -4.80 10.04
C ASP A 125 -1.02 -4.08 9.13
N PRO A 126 -1.24 -2.80 8.79
CA PRO A 126 -0.38 -2.03 7.92
C PRO A 126 1.08 -1.87 8.39
N LYS A 127 1.35 -1.98 9.69
CA LYS A 127 2.72 -1.95 10.22
C LYS A 127 3.58 -3.07 9.62
N LYS A 128 2.97 -4.20 9.27
CA LYS A 128 3.65 -5.36 8.67
C LYS A 128 4.01 -5.17 7.19
N ILE A 129 3.55 -4.09 6.54
CA ILE A 129 3.93 -3.76 5.16
C ILE A 129 5.42 -3.43 5.08
N SER A 130 5.96 -2.69 6.06
CA SER A 130 7.39 -2.40 6.13
C SER A 130 8.24 -3.65 6.23
N ASP A 131 7.81 -4.63 7.02
CA ASP A 131 8.52 -5.91 7.21
C ASP A 131 8.51 -6.75 5.93
N GLY A 132 7.46 -6.63 5.12
CA GLY A 132 7.31 -7.32 3.83
C GLY A 132 7.77 -6.53 2.61
N GLN A 133 8.39 -5.37 2.77
CA GLN A 133 8.72 -4.48 1.65
C GLN A 133 9.60 -5.16 0.58
N MET A 134 10.63 -5.90 1.00
CA MET A 134 11.48 -6.67 0.08
C MET A 134 10.69 -7.72 -0.70
N PHE A 135 9.73 -8.37 -0.04
CA PHE A 135 8.83 -9.31 -0.70
C PHE A 135 7.98 -8.64 -1.78
N LEU A 136 7.36 -7.50 -1.45
CA LEU A 136 6.46 -6.79 -2.34
C LEU A 136 7.18 -6.15 -3.54
N GLN A 137 8.38 -5.60 -3.32
CA GLN A 137 9.11 -4.83 -4.32
C GLN A 137 10.11 -5.64 -5.15
N TYR A 138 10.57 -6.77 -4.64
CA TYR A 138 11.59 -7.58 -5.32
C TYR A 138 11.14 -9.01 -5.60
N TYR A 139 10.75 -9.79 -4.59
CA TYR A 139 10.46 -11.21 -4.80
C TYR A 139 9.24 -11.45 -5.69
N LEU A 140 8.16 -10.72 -5.46
CA LEU A 140 6.93 -10.89 -6.22
C LEU A 140 7.08 -10.48 -7.70
N PRO A 141 7.63 -9.30 -8.06
CA PRO A 141 7.88 -8.98 -9.47
C PRO A 141 8.89 -9.90 -10.14
N THR A 142 9.94 -10.34 -9.43
CA THR A 142 10.93 -11.29 -9.95
C THR A 142 10.28 -12.66 -10.25
N GLN A 143 9.39 -13.12 -9.38
CA GLN A 143 8.62 -14.35 -9.60
C GLN A 143 7.81 -14.27 -10.91
N LYS A 144 7.10 -13.18 -11.11
CA LYS A 144 6.35 -12.94 -12.36
C LYS A 144 7.27 -12.98 -13.58
N GLU A 145 8.42 -12.33 -13.51
CA GLU A 145 9.38 -12.26 -14.60
C GLU A 145 9.94 -13.66 -14.95
N ILE A 146 10.31 -14.46 -13.97
CA ILE A 146 10.81 -15.83 -14.17
C ILE A 146 9.76 -16.68 -14.88
N LEU A 147 8.52 -16.67 -14.43
CA LEU A 147 7.44 -17.43 -15.04
C LEU A 147 7.11 -16.94 -16.45
N THR A 148 7.16 -15.63 -16.70
CA THR A 148 6.96 -15.08 -18.04
C THR A 148 8.05 -15.53 -19.01
N LYS A 149 9.31 -15.59 -18.56
CA LYS A 149 10.42 -16.10 -19.37
C LYS A 149 10.29 -17.60 -19.61
N TYR A 150 9.86 -18.34 -18.59
CA TYR A 150 9.64 -19.79 -18.72
C TYR A 150 8.55 -20.08 -19.75
N GLU A 151 7.39 -19.46 -19.66
CA GLU A 151 6.28 -19.65 -20.61
C GLU A 151 6.72 -19.42 -22.07
N ARG A 152 7.45 -18.34 -22.34
CA ARG A 152 7.98 -18.08 -23.69
C ARG A 152 8.92 -19.18 -24.19
N ILE A 153 9.75 -19.73 -23.31
CA ILE A 153 10.70 -20.80 -23.67
C ILE A 153 9.92 -22.11 -23.89
N GLU A 154 8.90 -22.35 -23.09
CA GLU A 154 8.02 -23.51 -23.23
C GLU A 154 7.29 -23.47 -24.59
N GLU A 155 6.69 -22.32 -24.95
CA GLU A 155 6.03 -22.12 -26.24
C GLU A 155 7.00 -22.27 -27.44
N SER A 156 8.27 -21.90 -27.27
CA SER A 156 9.27 -21.99 -28.35
C SER A 156 9.71 -23.42 -28.69
N GLY A 157 9.41 -24.40 -27.80
CA GLY A 157 9.74 -25.80 -28.00
C GLY A 157 11.25 -26.13 -28.02
N VAL A 158 12.12 -25.25 -27.50
CA VAL A 158 13.56 -25.50 -27.45
C VAL A 158 13.94 -26.64 -26.51
N ALA A 159 14.97 -27.42 -26.86
CA ALA A 159 15.41 -28.60 -26.10
C ALA A 159 15.85 -28.29 -24.65
N ALA A 160 16.24 -27.05 -24.35
CA ALA A 160 16.62 -26.64 -23.01
C ALA A 160 15.43 -26.49 -22.02
N LYS A 161 14.18 -26.64 -22.50
CA LYS A 161 12.94 -26.51 -21.72
C LYS A 161 12.94 -27.40 -20.47
N ASP A 162 13.27 -28.68 -20.62
CA ASP A 162 13.16 -29.65 -19.51
C ASP A 162 14.15 -29.32 -18.39
N GLN A 163 15.39 -28.97 -18.74
CA GLN A 163 16.38 -28.53 -17.74
C GLN A 163 15.97 -27.21 -17.05
N LEU A 164 15.30 -26.31 -17.78
CA LEU A 164 14.79 -25.07 -17.20
C LEU A 164 13.60 -25.34 -16.28
N ALA A 165 12.72 -26.29 -16.62
CA ALA A 165 11.59 -26.70 -15.81
C ALA A 165 12.04 -27.15 -14.42
N GLU A 166 13.09 -27.97 -14.31
CA GLU A 166 13.66 -28.39 -13.03
C GLU A 166 14.12 -27.19 -12.17
N LYS A 167 14.81 -26.23 -12.79
CA LYS A 167 15.25 -25.01 -12.09
C LYS A 167 14.07 -24.12 -11.64
N VAL A 168 13.02 -24.03 -12.44
CA VAL A 168 11.81 -23.28 -12.07
C VAL A 168 11.08 -23.99 -10.93
N LEU A 169 11.00 -25.31 -10.92
CA LEU A 169 10.41 -26.09 -9.82
C LEU A 169 11.19 -25.91 -8.50
N GLU A 170 12.52 -25.93 -8.55
CA GLU A 170 13.37 -25.64 -7.40
C GLU A 170 13.14 -24.20 -6.90
N HIS A 171 13.09 -23.22 -7.82
CA HIS A 171 12.80 -21.83 -7.48
C HIS A 171 11.42 -21.69 -6.83
N LEU A 172 10.38 -22.35 -7.36
CA LEU A 172 9.02 -22.35 -6.79
C LEU A 172 8.98 -22.95 -5.38
N TYR A 173 9.77 -23.98 -5.11
CA TYR A 173 9.92 -24.50 -3.75
C TYR A 173 10.54 -23.46 -2.80
N ASN A 174 11.63 -22.80 -3.23
CA ASN A 174 12.33 -21.82 -2.43
C ASN A 174 11.47 -20.58 -2.14
N ILE A 175 10.78 -20.04 -3.15
CA ILE A 175 9.92 -18.89 -2.96
C ILE A 175 8.67 -19.22 -2.12
N LYS A 176 8.12 -20.43 -2.24
CA LYS A 176 7.05 -20.92 -1.37
C LYS A 176 7.50 -20.88 0.09
N THR A 177 8.67 -21.48 0.38
CA THR A 177 9.23 -21.53 1.74
C THR A 177 9.48 -20.11 2.29
N ALA A 178 10.07 -19.22 1.48
CA ALA A 178 10.31 -17.84 1.87
C ALA A 178 9.00 -17.08 2.15
N THR A 179 7.97 -17.28 1.32
CA THR A 179 6.65 -16.64 1.51
C THR A 179 5.94 -17.17 2.75
N GLN A 180 6.02 -18.47 3.02
CA GLN A 180 5.48 -19.07 4.25
C GLN A 180 6.16 -18.52 5.49
N LYS A 181 7.50 -18.39 5.47
CA LYS A 181 8.25 -17.79 6.57
C LYS A 181 7.83 -16.33 6.79
N GLN A 182 7.70 -15.54 5.71
CA GLN A 182 7.24 -14.16 5.80
C GLN A 182 5.82 -14.07 6.37
N LEU A 183 4.93 -14.97 5.98
CA LEU A 183 3.58 -15.06 6.54
C LEU A 183 3.63 -15.39 8.05
N GLY A 184 4.50 -16.31 8.48
CA GLY A 184 4.73 -16.62 9.90
C GLY A 184 5.15 -15.36 10.68
N ASN A 185 6.17 -14.66 10.20
CA ASN A 185 6.68 -13.43 10.84
C ASN A 185 5.58 -12.36 11.04
N VAL A 186 4.60 -12.27 10.12
CA VAL A 186 3.47 -11.36 10.26
C VAL A 186 2.57 -11.71 11.45
N PHE A 187 2.50 -12.99 11.83
CA PHE A 187 1.66 -13.48 12.92
C PHE A 187 2.42 -13.72 14.24
N ASP A 188 3.74 -13.57 14.29
CA ASP A 188 4.55 -13.88 15.48
C ASP A 188 4.08 -13.09 16.73
N ASP A 189 3.78 -11.79 16.57
CA ASP A 189 3.27 -10.97 17.67
C ASP A 189 1.90 -11.48 18.17
N ALA A 190 1.00 -11.83 17.25
CA ALA A 190 -0.32 -12.34 17.59
C ALA A 190 -0.27 -13.70 18.30
N VAL A 191 0.68 -14.56 17.93
CA VAL A 191 0.93 -15.84 18.61
C VAL A 191 1.41 -15.59 20.04
N PHE A 192 2.34 -14.65 20.21
CA PHE A 192 2.86 -14.27 21.53
C PHE A 192 1.75 -13.70 22.43
N ASP A 193 0.90 -12.83 21.90
CA ASP A 193 -0.22 -12.23 22.64
C ASP A 193 -1.21 -13.31 23.10
N VAL A 194 -1.58 -14.25 22.24
CA VAL A 194 -2.47 -15.38 22.59
C VAL A 194 -1.86 -16.27 23.67
N ASP A 195 -0.56 -16.59 23.58
CA ASP A 195 0.12 -17.38 24.60
C ASP A 195 0.12 -16.66 25.96
N ALA A 196 0.35 -15.34 25.97
CA ALA A 196 0.29 -14.53 27.19
C ALA A 196 -1.14 -14.51 27.81
N GLU A 197 -2.17 -14.36 26.97
CA GLU A 197 -3.56 -14.41 27.41
C GLU A 197 -3.94 -15.77 27.98
N ILE A 198 -3.49 -16.87 27.35
CA ILE A 198 -3.70 -18.23 27.85
C ILE A 198 -3.05 -18.40 29.23
N GLU A 199 -1.83 -17.94 29.43
CA GLU A 199 -1.15 -18.06 30.73
C GLU A 199 -1.83 -17.22 31.82
N LEU A 200 -2.30 -16.01 31.51
CA LEU A 200 -3.08 -15.19 32.42
C LEU A 200 -4.39 -15.87 32.80
N MET A 201 -5.10 -16.48 31.84
CA MET A 201 -6.32 -17.23 32.12
C MET A 201 -6.04 -18.43 33.02
N LYS A 202 -4.98 -19.19 32.76
CA LYS A 202 -4.58 -20.34 33.62
C LYS A 202 -4.25 -19.88 35.03
N GLN A 203 -3.59 -18.74 35.19
CA GLN A 203 -3.30 -18.19 36.50
C GLN A 203 -4.59 -17.83 37.24
N SER A 204 -5.53 -17.13 36.62
CA SER A 204 -6.83 -16.80 37.18
C SER A 204 -7.61 -18.06 37.61
N MET A 205 -7.63 -19.10 36.75
CA MET A 205 -8.29 -20.37 37.06
C MET A 205 -7.68 -21.08 38.29
N ARG A 206 -6.35 -20.98 38.51
CA ARG A 206 -5.69 -21.52 39.71
C ARG A 206 -6.05 -20.73 40.95
N GLU A 207 -6.09 -19.39 40.87
CA GLU A 207 -6.46 -18.50 41.97
C GLU A 207 -7.91 -18.74 42.42
N ASP A 208 -8.81 -19.00 41.46
CA ASP A 208 -10.21 -19.34 41.69
C ASP A 208 -10.44 -20.81 42.13
N GLY A 209 -9.37 -21.62 42.21
CA GLY A 209 -9.45 -23.04 42.59
C GLY A 209 -10.11 -23.95 41.54
N LEU A 210 -10.19 -23.51 40.29
CA LEU A 210 -10.77 -24.24 39.14
C LEU A 210 -9.77 -25.16 38.43
N MET A 211 -8.47 -24.99 38.70
CA MET A 211 -7.37 -25.82 38.18
C MET A 211 -6.40 -26.20 39.32
N ASN A 212 -5.87 -27.43 39.25
CA ASN A 212 -4.79 -27.93 40.12
C ASN A 212 -3.41 -27.61 39.52
#